data_753df38015d445a4c60f65f94ca01910
#
_entry.id   753df38015d445a4c60f65f94ca01910
#
_cell.length_a   1.000
_cell.length_b   1.000
_cell.length_c   1.000
_cell.angle_alpha   90.00
_cell.angle_beta   90.00
_cell.angle_gamma   90.00
#
_symmetry.space_group_name_H-M   'P 1'
#
loop_
_entity.id
_entity.type
_entity.pdbx_description
1 polymer ?
#
loop_
_entity_poly.entity_id
_entity_poly.type
_entity_poly.pdbx_seq_one_letter_code
_entity_poly.pdbx_strand_id
1 'polypeptide(L)'
;MSWTTSLVSAGADVSAGADGTVDVTLDGHHARYRLHRSLRSPRPAEVSAADVPSLMQVPHVSAKVAAALARRGWSFATTDGSALLHFPDGFTWTTQAADRPEQVVAPPRWSHGMSRVVHAVLATAVTTPPTQTALAKLAGLTQARVSTIVRDLVRAGLVSAKHGRPVVTNRDHLVDEWLKRRRFDPIVTYWSTPGDLASALDTASKRLPGPVIVSGDVAVDARAPHRRPGQLLILTHAGSLAGPGMLPMLSAEEANVVLAVTDDPVVAAAARDAEWRGRTFLAADPLQVLWDLQVATGTDATQSADDWHARAVRVPA
;
A
#
# COMPACT_ATOMS: atom_id res chain seq x y z
N MET A 1 15.00 -18.42 -14.44
CA MET A 1 16.36 -19.00 -14.61
C MET A 1 16.30 -20.50 -14.35
N SER A 2 17.17 -21.29 -14.99
CA SER A 2 17.31 -22.72 -14.64
C SER A 2 18.10 -22.82 -13.32
N TRP A 3 17.78 -23.80 -12.48
CA TRP A 3 18.53 -24.08 -11.24
C TRP A 3 20.04 -24.39 -11.54
N THR A 4 20.34 -24.99 -12.71
CA THR A 4 21.70 -25.18 -13.17
C THR A 4 22.43 -23.88 -13.42
N THR A 5 21.75 -22.88 -13.97
CA THR A 5 22.31 -21.53 -14.18
C THR A 5 22.82 -20.92 -12.88
N SER A 6 22.10 -21.12 -11.78
CA SER A 6 22.50 -20.59 -10.47
C SER A 6 23.78 -21.28 -9.92
N LEU A 7 23.92 -22.60 -10.10
CA LEU A 7 25.11 -23.33 -9.69
C LEU A 7 26.30 -22.98 -10.57
N VAL A 8 26.09 -22.90 -11.90
CA VAL A 8 27.13 -22.52 -12.85
C VAL A 8 27.61 -21.09 -12.61
N SER A 9 26.70 -20.15 -12.33
CA SER A 9 27.07 -18.76 -11.98
C SER A 9 27.90 -18.70 -10.70
N ALA A 10 27.78 -19.69 -9.82
CA ALA A 10 28.55 -19.80 -8.58
C ALA A 10 29.87 -20.59 -8.75
N GLY A 11 30.25 -20.91 -9.99
CA GLY A 11 31.51 -21.60 -10.31
C GLY A 11 31.42 -23.11 -10.32
N ALA A 12 30.23 -23.71 -10.16
CA ALA A 12 30.07 -25.16 -10.24
C ALA A 12 30.03 -25.66 -11.69
N ASP A 13 30.70 -26.75 -11.97
CA ASP A 13 30.49 -27.54 -13.18
C ASP A 13 29.39 -28.57 -12.92
N VAL A 14 28.35 -28.55 -13.77
CA VAL A 14 27.13 -29.36 -13.58
C VAL A 14 26.84 -30.12 -14.85
N SER A 15 26.89 -31.46 -14.78
CA SER A 15 26.59 -32.35 -15.89
C SER A 15 25.46 -33.33 -15.53
N ALA A 16 24.59 -33.62 -16.50
CA ALA A 16 23.48 -34.55 -16.31
C ALA A 16 23.90 -35.98 -16.70
N GLY A 17 23.68 -36.94 -15.81
CA GLY A 17 23.82 -38.37 -16.09
C GLY A 17 22.59 -38.95 -16.80
N ALA A 18 22.78 -40.07 -17.51
CA ALA A 18 21.72 -40.73 -18.29
C ALA A 18 20.62 -41.40 -17.41
N ASP A 19 20.88 -41.61 -16.13
CA ASP A 19 20.07 -42.36 -15.18
C ASP A 19 19.29 -41.46 -14.19
N GLY A 20 19.13 -40.21 -14.52
CA GLY A 20 18.46 -39.24 -13.63
C GLY A 20 19.33 -38.74 -12.47
N THR A 21 20.63 -38.94 -12.61
CA THR A 21 21.64 -38.37 -11.72
C THR A 21 22.18 -37.05 -12.27
N VAL A 22 22.86 -36.29 -11.41
CA VAL A 22 23.61 -35.09 -11.76
C VAL A 22 24.97 -35.13 -11.07
N ASP A 23 26.00 -34.89 -11.83
CA ASP A 23 27.35 -34.70 -11.31
C ASP A 23 27.58 -33.20 -11.09
N VAL A 24 28.10 -32.88 -9.93
CA VAL A 24 28.42 -31.49 -9.55
C VAL A 24 29.86 -31.44 -9.06
N THR A 25 30.68 -30.58 -9.68
CA THR A 25 32.04 -30.29 -9.23
C THR A 25 32.12 -28.80 -8.86
N LEU A 26 32.62 -28.51 -7.66
CA LEU A 26 32.77 -27.15 -7.14
C LEU A 26 34.02 -27.07 -6.25
N ASP A 27 34.91 -26.14 -6.54
CA ASP A 27 36.16 -25.92 -5.78
C ASP A 27 37.00 -27.18 -5.56
N GLY A 28 37.00 -28.10 -6.54
CA GLY A 28 37.71 -29.38 -6.46
C GLY A 28 36.97 -30.51 -5.77
N HIS A 29 35.80 -30.24 -5.16
CA HIS A 29 34.92 -31.23 -4.57
C HIS A 29 33.96 -31.78 -5.62
N HIS A 30 33.73 -33.08 -5.65
CA HIS A 30 32.86 -33.75 -6.62
C HIS A 30 31.83 -34.62 -5.93
N ALA A 31 30.58 -34.53 -6.42
CA ALA A 31 29.49 -35.40 -5.95
C ALA A 31 28.57 -35.78 -7.12
N ARG A 32 28.09 -37.02 -7.08
CA ARG A 32 27.00 -37.50 -7.93
C ARG A 32 25.74 -37.58 -7.10
N TYR A 33 24.71 -36.85 -7.48
CA TYR A 33 23.43 -36.79 -6.78
C TYR A 33 22.34 -37.47 -7.58
N ARG A 34 21.44 -38.19 -6.90
CA ARG A 34 20.16 -38.55 -7.49
C ARG A 34 19.28 -37.27 -7.52
N LEU A 35 18.80 -36.87 -8.70
CA LEU A 35 18.04 -35.68 -8.89
C LEU A 35 16.55 -35.91 -8.62
N HIS A 36 15.98 -35.17 -7.68
CA HIS A 36 14.56 -35.16 -7.39
C HIS A 36 13.97 -33.80 -7.78
N ARG A 37 13.04 -33.80 -8.72
CA ARG A 37 12.36 -32.58 -9.17
C ARG A 37 11.01 -32.46 -8.52
N SER A 38 10.71 -31.30 -7.92
CA SER A 38 9.41 -30.99 -7.37
C SER A 38 8.92 -29.63 -7.87
N LEU A 39 7.67 -29.60 -8.30
CA LEU A 39 7.01 -28.35 -8.76
C LEU A 39 6.58 -27.46 -7.59
N ARG A 40 6.63 -27.96 -6.36
CA ARG A 40 6.31 -27.21 -5.13
C ARG A 40 7.37 -27.45 -4.06
N SER A 41 7.54 -26.50 -3.15
CA SER A 41 8.32 -26.70 -1.93
C SER A 41 7.68 -27.80 -1.07
N PRO A 42 8.44 -28.81 -0.60
CA PRO A 42 7.92 -29.79 0.33
C PRO A 42 7.61 -29.14 1.69
N ARG A 43 6.72 -29.75 2.46
CA ARG A 43 6.57 -29.38 3.87
C ARG A 43 7.68 -30.05 4.70
N PRO A 44 8.14 -29.46 5.83
CA PRO A 44 9.18 -30.08 6.67
C PRO A 44 8.87 -31.52 7.09
N ALA A 45 7.60 -31.87 7.29
CA ALA A 45 7.14 -33.20 7.65
C ALA A 45 7.16 -34.19 6.47
N GLU A 46 7.17 -33.72 5.23
CA GLU A 46 7.17 -34.56 4.02
C GLU A 46 8.59 -35.00 3.59
N VAL A 47 9.63 -34.40 4.19
CA VAL A 47 11.04 -34.73 3.86
C VAL A 47 11.43 -35.98 4.62
N SER A 48 11.72 -37.10 3.93
CA SER A 48 12.35 -38.30 4.51
C SER A 48 13.87 -38.14 4.57
N ALA A 49 14.57 -39.03 5.27
CA ALA A 49 16.02 -39.09 5.22
C ALA A 49 16.50 -39.47 3.81
N ALA A 50 17.65 -38.95 3.36
CA ALA A 50 18.25 -39.33 2.10
C ALA A 50 19.14 -40.58 2.32
N ASP A 51 18.84 -41.65 1.60
CA ASP A 51 19.59 -42.89 1.69
C ASP A 51 20.89 -42.88 0.84
N VAL A 52 20.95 -41.98 -0.12
CA VAL A 52 22.10 -41.76 -1.04
C VAL A 52 22.24 -40.24 -1.25
N PRO A 53 23.39 -39.75 -1.71
CA PRO A 53 23.53 -38.36 -2.08
C PRO A 53 22.37 -37.93 -2.99
N SER A 54 21.51 -37.05 -2.51
CA SER A 54 20.29 -36.64 -3.21
C SER A 54 20.24 -35.13 -3.32
N LEU A 55 19.87 -34.65 -4.51
CA LEU A 55 19.69 -33.23 -4.80
C LEU A 55 18.21 -32.95 -5.12
N MET A 56 17.58 -32.10 -4.34
CA MET A 56 16.20 -31.68 -4.57
C MET A 56 16.16 -30.37 -5.36
N GLN A 57 15.57 -30.42 -6.54
CA GLN A 57 15.27 -29.23 -7.32
C GLN A 57 13.85 -28.75 -6.98
N VAL A 58 13.73 -27.54 -6.50
CA VAL A 58 12.45 -26.91 -6.15
C VAL A 58 12.42 -25.43 -6.57
N PRO A 59 11.24 -24.84 -6.75
CA PRO A 59 11.16 -23.43 -7.12
C PRO A 59 11.77 -22.52 -6.06
N HIS A 60 11.54 -22.84 -4.78
CA HIS A 60 11.98 -22.06 -3.63
C HIS A 60 11.94 -22.90 -2.34
N VAL A 61 12.75 -22.57 -1.35
CA VAL A 61 12.71 -23.15 0.00
C VAL A 61 12.65 -22.06 1.07
N SER A 62 11.77 -22.24 2.08
CA SER A 62 11.80 -21.41 3.28
C SER A 62 12.94 -21.86 4.21
N ALA A 63 13.39 -20.99 5.12
CA ALA A 63 14.42 -21.33 6.10
C ALA A 63 14.09 -22.59 6.91
N LYS A 64 12.82 -22.83 7.26
CA LYS A 64 12.38 -24.07 7.96
C LYS A 64 12.53 -25.33 7.09
N VAL A 65 12.22 -25.23 5.80
CA VAL A 65 12.36 -26.33 4.85
C VAL A 65 13.84 -26.58 4.56
N ALA A 66 14.66 -25.55 4.34
CA ALA A 66 16.11 -25.67 4.16
C ALA A 66 16.77 -26.40 5.34
N ALA A 67 16.44 -25.99 6.59
CA ALA A 67 16.92 -26.65 7.79
C ALA A 67 16.44 -28.11 7.91
N ALA A 68 15.24 -28.44 7.46
CA ALA A 68 14.71 -29.80 7.46
C ALA A 68 15.43 -30.69 6.41
N LEU A 69 15.69 -30.16 5.23
CA LEU A 69 16.46 -30.83 4.16
C LEU A 69 17.88 -31.10 4.62
N ALA A 70 18.58 -30.08 5.14
CA ALA A 70 19.95 -30.20 5.63
C ALA A 70 20.09 -31.28 6.71
N ARG A 71 19.24 -31.27 7.74
CA ARG A 71 19.26 -32.26 8.84
C ARG A 71 19.02 -33.70 8.37
N ARG A 72 18.41 -33.90 7.21
CA ARG A 72 18.10 -35.21 6.64
C ARG A 72 19.01 -35.61 5.49
N GLY A 73 20.15 -34.91 5.35
CA GLY A 73 21.19 -35.21 4.38
C GLY A 73 20.88 -34.89 2.92
N TRP A 74 19.85 -34.02 2.69
CA TRP A 74 19.52 -33.55 1.36
C TRP A 74 20.32 -32.32 0.96
N SER A 75 20.86 -32.39 -0.26
CA SER A 75 21.24 -31.19 -1.00
C SER A 75 20.01 -30.59 -1.70
N PHE A 76 19.97 -29.27 -1.93
CA PHE A 76 18.92 -28.66 -2.73
C PHE A 76 19.45 -27.52 -3.59
N ALA A 77 18.79 -27.29 -4.71
CA ALA A 77 18.98 -26.11 -5.54
C ALA A 77 17.62 -25.56 -5.99
N THR A 78 17.48 -24.25 -5.95
CA THR A 78 16.23 -23.56 -6.27
C THR A 78 16.35 -22.75 -7.56
N THR A 79 15.21 -22.42 -8.17
CA THR A 79 15.20 -21.57 -9.37
C THR A 79 15.43 -20.09 -9.04
N ASP A 80 15.33 -19.71 -7.76
CA ASP A 80 15.63 -18.36 -7.26
C ASP A 80 17.11 -18.15 -6.88
N GLY A 81 17.96 -19.19 -7.02
CA GLY A 81 19.40 -19.10 -6.82
C GLY A 81 19.90 -19.51 -5.45
N SER A 82 19.03 -19.95 -4.54
CA SER A 82 19.48 -20.56 -3.28
C SER A 82 19.90 -21.99 -3.48
N ALA A 83 21.01 -22.42 -2.89
CA ALA A 83 21.41 -23.81 -2.90
C ALA A 83 22.19 -24.21 -1.65
N LEU A 84 22.10 -25.48 -1.29
CA LEU A 84 22.91 -26.17 -0.29
C LEU A 84 23.38 -27.50 -0.90
N LEU A 85 24.68 -27.69 -0.98
CA LEU A 85 25.31 -28.93 -1.47
C LEU A 85 26.11 -29.57 -0.34
N HIS A 86 25.85 -30.85 -0.09
CA HIS A 86 26.64 -31.70 0.81
C HIS A 86 27.45 -32.67 -0.02
N PHE A 87 28.75 -32.55 0.04
CA PHE A 87 29.66 -33.44 -0.69
C PHE A 87 30.06 -34.66 0.17
N PRO A 88 30.34 -35.81 -0.45
CA PRO A 88 30.67 -37.04 0.28
C PRO A 88 31.93 -36.95 1.15
N ASP A 89 32.83 -36.03 0.85
CA ASP A 89 34.05 -35.75 1.61
C ASP A 89 33.83 -34.87 2.84
N GLY A 90 32.56 -34.53 3.14
CA GLY A 90 32.16 -33.69 4.26
C GLY A 90 32.16 -32.20 3.97
N PHE A 91 32.58 -31.77 2.77
CA PHE A 91 32.46 -30.38 2.39
C PHE A 91 30.99 -30.00 2.21
N THR A 92 30.65 -28.82 2.66
CA THR A 92 29.29 -28.25 2.52
C THR A 92 29.40 -26.88 1.94
N TRP A 93 28.75 -26.67 0.81
CA TRP A 93 28.67 -25.38 0.17
C TRP A 93 27.24 -24.85 0.22
N THR A 94 27.13 -23.58 0.49
CA THR A 94 25.83 -22.91 0.51
C THR A 94 25.89 -21.58 -0.22
N THR A 95 24.90 -21.32 -1.05
CA THR A 95 24.62 -19.99 -1.54
C THR A 95 23.20 -19.62 -1.16
N GLN A 96 23.05 -18.43 -0.65
CA GLN A 96 21.73 -17.79 -0.62
C GLN A 96 21.61 -17.03 -1.93
N ALA A 97 20.40 -17.02 -2.51
CA ALA A 97 20.12 -16.07 -3.59
C ALA A 97 20.67 -14.71 -3.13
N ALA A 98 21.68 -14.20 -3.85
CA ALA A 98 22.20 -12.86 -3.62
C ALA A 98 21.00 -11.95 -3.50
N ASP A 99 20.86 -11.30 -2.34
CA ASP A 99 19.73 -10.53 -1.90
C ASP A 99 18.58 -10.58 -2.88
N ARG A 100 17.58 -11.41 -2.63
CA ARG A 100 16.45 -11.55 -3.58
C ARG A 100 16.31 -10.22 -4.29
N PRO A 101 16.42 -10.15 -5.64
CA PRO A 101 15.87 -8.98 -6.29
C PRO A 101 14.48 -8.93 -5.71
N GLU A 102 14.25 -7.94 -4.87
CA GLU A 102 13.04 -7.73 -4.08
C GLU A 102 11.92 -8.32 -4.91
N GLN A 103 11.39 -9.49 -4.47
CA GLN A 103 10.37 -10.17 -5.27
C GLN A 103 9.48 -9.02 -5.64
N VAL A 104 9.36 -8.67 -6.94
CA VAL A 104 8.41 -7.68 -7.39
C VAL A 104 7.09 -8.32 -7.02
N VAL A 105 6.77 -8.18 -5.74
CA VAL A 105 5.51 -8.63 -5.18
C VAL A 105 4.53 -7.81 -5.97
N ALA A 106 3.80 -8.48 -6.86
CA ALA A 106 2.82 -7.79 -7.69
C ALA A 106 2.07 -6.85 -6.75
N PRO A 107 2.07 -5.56 -7.04
CA PRO A 107 1.55 -4.57 -6.10
C PRO A 107 0.17 -5.02 -5.66
N PRO A 108 -0.16 -4.94 -4.37
CA PRO A 108 -1.41 -5.46 -3.85
C PRO A 108 -2.56 -4.85 -4.65
N ARG A 109 -3.56 -5.66 -4.96
CA ARG A 109 -4.76 -5.17 -5.66
C ARG A 109 -5.45 -4.14 -4.77
N TRP A 110 -5.42 -2.87 -5.16
CA TRP A 110 -6.07 -1.80 -4.43
C TRP A 110 -7.59 -1.92 -4.55
N SER A 111 -8.23 -2.07 -3.41
CA SER A 111 -9.68 -2.07 -3.25
C SER A 111 -10.10 -0.82 -2.45
N HIS A 112 -11.39 -0.48 -2.45
CA HIS A 112 -11.91 0.59 -1.56
C HIS A 112 -11.47 0.38 -0.11
N GLY A 113 -11.58 -0.85 0.41
CA GLY A 113 -11.14 -1.16 1.78
C GLY A 113 -9.65 -0.92 2.01
N MET A 114 -8.79 -1.24 1.05
CA MET A 114 -7.35 -0.95 1.15
C MET A 114 -7.09 0.57 1.11
N SER A 115 -7.75 1.30 0.22
CA SER A 115 -7.66 2.76 0.15
C SER A 115 -8.05 3.42 1.48
N ARG A 116 -9.14 2.96 2.11
CA ARG A 116 -9.59 3.43 3.43
C ARG A 116 -8.60 3.11 4.55
N VAL A 117 -8.04 1.89 4.58
CA VAL A 117 -7.04 1.50 5.60
C VAL A 117 -5.76 2.30 5.46
N VAL A 118 -5.25 2.47 4.23
CA VAL A 118 -4.04 3.29 3.99
C VAL A 118 -4.30 4.74 4.37
N HIS A 119 -5.44 5.31 4.00
CA HIS A 119 -5.85 6.65 4.40
C HIS A 119 -5.87 6.79 5.94
N ALA A 120 -6.53 5.86 6.65
CA ALA A 120 -6.59 5.87 8.11
C ALA A 120 -5.20 5.77 8.77
N VAL A 121 -4.29 4.95 8.23
CA VAL A 121 -2.90 4.84 8.70
C VAL A 121 -2.16 6.16 8.51
N LEU A 122 -2.30 6.79 7.35
CA LEU A 122 -1.61 8.04 7.02
C LEU A 122 -2.18 9.25 7.79
N ALA A 123 -3.49 9.27 8.06
CA ALA A 123 -4.19 10.35 8.79
C ALA A 123 -4.00 10.28 10.31
N THR A 124 -3.54 9.13 10.85
CA THR A 124 -3.28 8.98 12.29
C THR A 124 -1.92 9.54 12.68
N ALA A 125 -1.79 9.98 13.93
CA ALA A 125 -0.55 10.58 14.44
C ALA A 125 0.66 9.62 14.32
N VAL A 126 1.77 10.14 13.82
CA VAL A 126 3.00 9.39 13.55
C VAL A 126 3.63 8.79 14.81
N THR A 127 3.41 9.41 15.97
CA THR A 127 4.03 9.03 17.25
C THR A 127 3.50 7.72 17.83
N THR A 128 2.24 7.39 17.54
CA THR A 128 1.62 6.16 18.07
C THR A 128 0.86 5.43 16.96
N PRO A 129 1.46 4.39 16.36
CA PRO A 129 0.78 3.62 15.32
C PRO A 129 -0.55 3.04 15.82
N PRO A 130 -1.62 3.17 15.03
CA PRO A 130 -2.94 2.71 15.43
C PRO A 130 -3.00 1.18 15.55
N THR A 131 -3.85 0.68 16.43
CA THR A 131 -4.16 -0.76 16.48
C THR A 131 -5.02 -1.15 15.27
N GLN A 132 -4.98 -2.43 14.88
CA GLN A 132 -5.85 -2.93 13.80
C GLN A 132 -7.34 -2.77 14.14
N THR A 133 -7.71 -2.84 15.41
CA THR A 133 -9.08 -2.58 15.88
C THR A 133 -9.47 -1.10 15.68
N ALA A 134 -8.57 -0.17 16.00
CA ALA A 134 -8.80 1.25 15.75
C ALA A 134 -8.93 1.55 14.24
N LEU A 135 -8.06 0.96 13.42
CA LEU A 135 -8.15 1.06 11.96
C LEU A 135 -9.45 0.47 11.40
N ALA A 136 -9.92 -0.65 11.97
CA ALA A 136 -11.18 -1.26 11.58
C ALA A 136 -12.37 -0.31 11.81
N LYS A 137 -12.38 0.35 12.98
CA LYS A 137 -13.40 1.36 13.32
C LYS A 137 -13.31 2.57 12.38
N LEU A 138 -12.11 3.12 12.16
CA LEU A 138 -11.91 4.27 11.28
C LEU A 138 -12.30 3.99 9.83
N ALA A 139 -11.89 2.83 9.29
CA ALA A 139 -12.13 2.47 7.90
C ALA A 139 -13.52 1.86 7.63
N GLY A 140 -14.35 1.65 8.66
CA GLY A 140 -15.65 1.01 8.53
C GLY A 140 -15.55 -0.45 8.07
N LEU A 141 -14.53 -1.19 8.54
CA LEU A 141 -14.25 -2.56 8.14
C LEU A 141 -14.19 -3.49 9.35
N THR A 142 -14.26 -4.81 9.09
CA THR A 142 -13.98 -5.79 10.15
C THR A 142 -12.49 -5.87 10.45
N GLN A 143 -12.12 -6.21 11.69
CA GLN A 143 -10.72 -6.41 12.08
C GLN A 143 -10.03 -7.49 11.23
N ALA A 144 -10.73 -8.57 10.89
CA ALA A 144 -10.20 -9.63 10.03
C ALA A 144 -9.82 -9.10 8.65
N ARG A 145 -10.65 -8.22 8.06
CA ARG A 145 -10.35 -7.57 6.78
C ARG A 145 -9.14 -6.64 6.88
N VAL A 146 -9.07 -5.83 7.94
CA VAL A 146 -7.91 -4.96 8.20
C VAL A 146 -6.63 -5.78 8.39
N SER A 147 -6.69 -6.88 9.13
CA SER A 147 -5.53 -7.78 9.32
C SER A 147 -5.02 -8.34 7.98
N THR A 148 -5.91 -8.71 7.07
CA THR A 148 -5.54 -9.16 5.72
C THR A 148 -4.88 -8.04 4.93
N ILE A 149 -5.47 -6.83 4.92
CA ILE A 149 -4.93 -5.67 4.22
C ILE A 149 -3.54 -5.29 4.77
N VAL A 150 -3.38 -5.22 6.09
CA VAL A 150 -2.07 -4.91 6.73
C VAL A 150 -1.02 -5.95 6.33
N ARG A 151 -1.37 -7.23 6.27
CA ARG A 151 -0.46 -8.28 5.82
C ARG A 151 -0.04 -8.10 4.35
N ASP A 152 -0.96 -7.70 3.50
CA ASP A 152 -0.67 -7.44 2.07
C ASP A 152 0.21 -6.19 1.91
N LEU A 153 -0.02 -5.14 2.70
CA LEU A 153 0.84 -3.94 2.74
C LEU A 153 2.25 -4.26 3.26
N VAL A 154 2.37 -5.14 4.27
CA VAL A 154 3.68 -5.61 4.78
C VAL A 154 4.43 -6.41 3.71
N ARG A 155 3.75 -7.31 3.00
CA ARG A 155 4.35 -8.07 1.89
C ARG A 155 4.83 -7.17 0.76
N ALA A 156 4.12 -6.06 0.52
CA ALA A 156 4.48 -5.06 -0.48
C ALA A 156 5.57 -4.09 0.01
N GLY A 157 6.07 -4.21 1.24
CA GLY A 157 7.09 -3.31 1.79
C GLY A 157 6.59 -1.90 2.13
N LEU A 158 5.29 -1.63 1.99
CA LEU A 158 4.69 -0.31 2.21
C LEU A 158 4.56 0.06 3.69
N VAL A 159 4.36 -0.95 4.54
CA VAL A 159 4.37 -0.82 6.00
C VAL A 159 5.15 -1.97 6.63
N SER A 160 5.64 -1.78 7.85
CA SER A 160 6.13 -2.85 8.71
C SER A 160 5.10 -3.17 9.81
N ALA A 161 5.22 -4.32 10.46
CA ALA A 161 4.38 -4.68 11.60
C ALA A 161 5.20 -4.67 12.88
N LYS A 162 4.89 -3.77 13.81
CA LYS A 162 5.51 -3.73 15.13
C LYS A 162 4.44 -3.99 16.19
N HIS A 163 4.56 -5.09 16.94
CA HIS A 163 3.57 -5.53 17.94
C HIS A 163 2.12 -5.56 17.39
N GLY A 164 1.96 -6.06 16.15
CA GLY A 164 0.65 -6.14 15.48
C GLY A 164 0.08 -4.82 14.96
N ARG A 165 0.82 -3.71 15.09
CA ARG A 165 0.44 -2.38 14.59
C ARG A 165 1.18 -2.08 13.28
N PRO A 166 0.53 -1.54 12.25
CA PRO A 166 1.21 -1.10 11.04
C PRO A 166 2.02 0.17 11.33
N VAL A 167 3.28 0.13 10.94
CA VAL A 167 4.21 1.27 11.00
C VAL A 167 4.61 1.62 9.58
N VAL A 168 4.43 2.85 9.18
CA VAL A 168 4.79 3.32 7.84
C VAL A 168 6.31 3.32 7.71
N THR A 169 6.83 2.63 6.69
CA THR A 169 8.28 2.52 6.43
C THR A 169 8.82 3.74 5.70
N ASN A 170 8.08 4.20 4.71
CA ASN A 170 8.37 5.41 3.94
C ASN A 170 7.03 6.12 3.67
N ARG A 171 6.84 7.27 4.33
CA ARG A 171 5.57 8.01 4.25
C ARG A 171 5.33 8.58 2.85
N ASP A 172 6.33 9.20 2.25
CA ASP A 172 6.19 9.82 0.92
C ASP A 172 5.84 8.77 -0.12
N HIS A 173 6.52 7.62 -0.10
CA HIS A 173 6.21 6.52 -1.00
C HIS A 173 4.80 5.96 -0.80
N LEU A 174 4.34 5.82 0.45
CA LEU A 174 2.98 5.33 0.74
C LEU A 174 1.91 6.35 0.32
N VAL A 175 2.16 7.64 0.47
CA VAL A 175 1.29 8.72 -0.02
C VAL A 175 1.19 8.67 -1.55
N ASP A 176 2.33 8.56 -2.25
CA ASP A 176 2.36 8.46 -3.72
C ASP A 176 1.58 7.25 -4.23
N GLU A 177 1.77 6.09 -3.60
CA GLU A 177 1.05 4.87 -3.96
C GLU A 177 -0.46 5.00 -3.67
N TRP A 178 -0.82 5.66 -2.59
CA TRP A 178 -2.22 5.93 -2.27
C TRP A 178 -2.86 6.87 -3.27
N LEU A 179 -2.23 7.99 -3.61
CA LEU A 179 -2.73 8.96 -4.60
C LEU A 179 -2.93 8.31 -5.97
N LYS A 180 -1.96 7.51 -6.44
CA LYS A 180 -2.04 6.83 -7.75
C LYS A 180 -3.14 5.79 -7.82
N ARG A 181 -3.47 5.13 -6.70
CA ARG A 181 -4.31 3.92 -6.69
C ARG A 181 -5.57 4.03 -5.86
N ARG A 182 -5.79 5.19 -5.25
CA ARG A 182 -6.98 5.42 -4.43
C ARG A 182 -8.26 5.09 -5.18
N ARG A 183 -9.12 4.33 -4.52
CA ARG A 183 -10.50 4.10 -4.94
C ARG A 183 -11.40 4.98 -4.09
N PHE A 184 -11.92 6.03 -4.72
CA PHE A 184 -12.82 6.99 -4.08
C PHE A 184 -13.77 7.50 -5.16
N ASP A 185 -15.01 7.08 -5.09
CA ASP A 185 -16.02 7.32 -6.12
C ASP A 185 -17.23 8.03 -5.48
N PRO A 186 -17.10 9.32 -5.09
CA PRO A 186 -18.22 10.08 -4.55
C PRO A 186 -19.24 10.40 -5.65
N ILE A 187 -20.50 10.58 -5.26
CA ILE A 187 -21.49 11.18 -6.14
C ILE A 187 -21.28 12.69 -6.10
N VAL A 188 -20.86 13.26 -7.23
CA VAL A 188 -20.54 14.70 -7.33
C VAL A 188 -21.67 15.44 -8.01
N THR A 189 -22.03 16.58 -7.42
CA THR A 189 -22.98 17.55 -8.01
C THR A 189 -22.40 18.95 -7.96
N TYR A 190 -22.72 19.74 -8.96
CA TYR A 190 -22.16 21.06 -9.20
C TYR A 190 -23.22 22.13 -8.97
N TRP A 191 -22.83 23.20 -8.29
CA TRP A 191 -23.73 24.28 -7.91
C TRP A 191 -23.06 25.64 -8.09
N SER A 192 -23.86 26.65 -8.37
CA SER A 192 -23.44 28.05 -8.35
C SER A 192 -24.25 28.83 -7.37
N THR A 193 -23.61 29.73 -6.65
CA THR A 193 -24.25 30.72 -5.79
C THR A 193 -23.86 32.13 -6.24
N PRO A 194 -24.79 33.09 -6.31
CA PRO A 194 -24.45 34.49 -6.55
C PRO A 194 -23.77 35.16 -5.36
N GLY A 195 -23.87 34.56 -4.17
CA GLY A 195 -23.22 35.03 -2.95
C GLY A 195 -21.75 34.65 -2.85
N ASP A 196 -21.12 35.03 -1.74
CA ASP A 196 -19.77 34.60 -1.44
C ASP A 196 -19.73 33.13 -0.95
N LEU A 197 -18.55 32.51 -0.99
CA LEU A 197 -18.38 31.12 -0.60
C LEU A 197 -18.63 30.88 0.91
N ALA A 198 -18.48 31.93 1.74
CA ALA A 198 -18.75 31.84 3.15
C ALA A 198 -20.27 31.75 3.44
N SER A 199 -21.06 32.48 2.69
CA SER A 199 -22.54 32.37 2.73
C SER A 199 -23.03 31.03 2.18
N ALA A 200 -22.32 30.50 1.15
CA ALA A 200 -22.59 29.16 0.63
C ALA A 200 -22.32 28.07 1.68
N LEU A 201 -21.23 28.18 2.44
CA LEU A 201 -20.92 27.28 3.54
C LEU A 201 -21.98 27.31 4.63
N ASP A 202 -22.44 28.50 5.03
CA ASP A 202 -23.57 28.66 6.00
C ASP A 202 -24.83 27.97 5.48
N THR A 203 -25.11 28.12 4.19
CA THR A 203 -26.28 27.50 3.56
C THR A 203 -26.17 25.99 3.55
N ALA A 204 -24.98 25.45 3.19
CA ALA A 204 -24.72 24.01 3.19
C ALA A 204 -24.85 23.42 4.61
N SER A 205 -24.28 24.08 5.61
CA SER A 205 -24.35 23.66 7.01
C SER A 205 -25.77 23.58 7.57
N LYS A 206 -26.68 24.38 7.04
CA LYS A 206 -28.10 24.37 7.43
C LYS A 206 -28.94 23.34 6.67
N ARG A 207 -28.54 22.98 5.43
CA ARG A 207 -29.34 22.12 4.55
C ARG A 207 -28.94 20.65 4.58
N LEU A 208 -27.62 20.41 4.74
CA LEU A 208 -27.12 19.05 4.66
C LEU A 208 -27.37 18.31 5.98
N PRO A 209 -27.84 17.08 5.93
CA PRO A 209 -28.01 16.25 7.13
C PRO A 209 -26.64 15.72 7.58
N GLY A 210 -26.17 16.12 8.75
CA GLY A 210 -24.91 15.64 9.31
C GLY A 210 -23.71 16.57 9.05
N PRO A 211 -22.49 16.09 9.27
CA PRO A 211 -21.30 16.92 9.20
C PRO A 211 -21.03 17.39 7.76
N VAL A 212 -20.76 18.69 7.64
CA VAL A 212 -20.24 19.33 6.44
C VAL A 212 -18.73 19.40 6.56
N ILE A 213 -18.02 18.71 5.69
CA ILE A 213 -16.56 18.68 5.68
C ILE A 213 -16.09 19.45 4.46
N VAL A 214 -15.28 20.47 4.69
CA VAL A 214 -14.75 21.33 3.63
C VAL A 214 -13.39 20.83 3.18
N SER A 215 -13.19 20.77 1.88
CA SER A 215 -11.92 20.40 1.26
C SER A 215 -11.51 21.40 0.16
N GLY A 216 -10.46 21.08 -0.60
CA GLY A 216 -9.98 21.89 -1.70
C GLY A 216 -9.49 23.28 -1.27
N ASP A 217 -9.72 24.27 -2.11
CA ASP A 217 -9.17 25.62 -1.97
C ASP A 217 -9.50 26.30 -0.63
N VAL A 218 -10.72 26.16 -0.14
CA VAL A 218 -11.15 26.79 1.13
C VAL A 218 -10.44 26.14 2.31
N ALA A 219 -10.24 24.82 2.31
CA ALA A 219 -9.50 24.13 3.36
C ALA A 219 -8.00 24.50 3.35
N VAL A 220 -7.42 24.72 2.18
CA VAL A 220 -6.04 25.23 2.03
C VAL A 220 -5.94 26.65 2.57
N ASP A 221 -6.83 27.54 2.15
CA ASP A 221 -6.82 28.95 2.57
C ASP A 221 -7.03 29.11 4.08
N ALA A 222 -7.85 28.25 4.69
CA ALA A 222 -8.05 28.23 6.13
C ALA A 222 -6.77 27.91 6.93
N ARG A 223 -5.88 27.08 6.38
CA ARG A 223 -4.62 26.68 7.03
C ARG A 223 -3.41 27.51 6.64
N ALA A 224 -3.34 27.89 5.39
CA ALA A 224 -2.20 28.62 4.81
C ALA A 224 -2.71 29.58 3.73
N PRO A 225 -3.23 30.75 4.12
CA PRO A 225 -3.74 31.74 3.19
C PRO A 225 -2.66 32.13 2.17
N HIS A 226 -2.90 31.91 0.88
CA HIS A 226 -1.98 32.28 -0.20
C HIS A 226 -2.67 32.79 -1.45
N ARG A 227 -3.95 32.43 -1.66
CA ARG A 227 -4.77 32.91 -2.78
C ARG A 227 -6.24 32.97 -2.35
N ARG A 228 -7.03 33.73 -3.10
CA ARG A 228 -8.48 33.77 -2.90
C ARG A 228 -9.10 32.47 -3.43
N PRO A 229 -9.81 31.66 -2.59
CA PRO A 229 -10.50 30.47 -3.07
C PRO A 229 -11.53 30.79 -4.15
N GLY A 230 -11.48 30.03 -5.24
CA GLY A 230 -12.44 30.13 -6.34
C GLY A 230 -13.64 29.20 -6.19
N GLN A 231 -13.47 28.11 -5.44
CA GLN A 231 -14.47 27.06 -5.29
C GLN A 231 -14.55 26.54 -3.87
N LEU A 232 -15.76 26.21 -3.43
CA LEU A 232 -16.06 25.54 -2.17
C LEU A 232 -16.36 24.06 -2.44
N LEU A 233 -15.49 23.16 -2.06
CA LEU A 233 -15.73 21.71 -2.10
C LEU A 233 -16.23 21.21 -0.76
N ILE A 234 -17.40 20.57 -0.77
CA ILE A 234 -18.07 20.00 0.40
C ILE A 234 -18.14 18.49 0.28
N LEU A 235 -17.66 17.77 1.29
CA LEU A 235 -17.79 16.33 1.46
C LEU A 235 -18.87 16.06 2.52
N THR A 236 -19.79 15.14 2.25
CA THR A 236 -20.87 14.74 3.17
C THR A 236 -21.31 13.31 2.92
N HIS A 237 -22.08 12.72 3.85
CA HIS A 237 -22.61 11.37 3.66
C HIS A 237 -23.92 11.33 2.86
N ALA A 238 -24.68 12.43 2.83
CA ALA A 238 -25.97 12.48 2.14
C ALA A 238 -26.40 13.92 1.93
N GLY A 239 -27.40 14.12 1.09
CA GLY A 239 -28.09 15.39 0.93
C GLY A 239 -27.93 16.01 -0.45
N SER A 240 -28.49 17.18 -0.60
CA SER A 240 -28.47 18.02 -1.81
C SER A 240 -28.45 19.48 -1.42
N LEU A 241 -27.87 20.33 -2.25
CA LEU A 241 -27.89 21.78 -2.07
C LEU A 241 -29.08 22.46 -2.80
N ALA A 242 -29.97 21.69 -3.43
CA ALA A 242 -31.12 22.24 -4.14
C ALA A 242 -31.95 23.16 -3.23
N GLY A 243 -32.30 24.32 -3.78
CA GLY A 243 -33.13 25.31 -3.07
C GLY A 243 -32.67 26.76 -3.29
N PRO A 244 -33.32 27.75 -2.66
CA PRO A 244 -33.02 29.15 -2.90
C PRO A 244 -31.54 29.52 -2.74
N GLY A 245 -30.97 30.26 -3.68
CA GLY A 245 -29.61 30.73 -3.68
C GLY A 245 -28.55 29.70 -4.15
N MET A 246 -28.97 28.50 -4.58
CA MET A 246 -28.11 27.48 -5.16
C MET A 246 -28.68 27.05 -6.51
N LEU A 247 -27.94 27.28 -7.58
CA LEU A 247 -28.30 26.94 -8.94
C LEU A 247 -27.52 25.70 -9.36
N PRO A 248 -28.18 24.63 -9.88
CA PRO A 248 -27.48 23.47 -10.38
C PRO A 248 -26.69 23.82 -11.65
N MET A 249 -25.46 23.30 -11.72
CA MET A 249 -24.56 23.47 -12.88
C MET A 249 -24.28 22.11 -13.51
N LEU A 250 -23.88 22.12 -14.79
CA LEU A 250 -23.60 20.90 -15.54
C LEU A 250 -22.13 20.45 -15.39
N SER A 251 -21.23 21.37 -15.06
CA SER A 251 -19.81 21.10 -14.98
C SER A 251 -19.13 21.77 -13.80
N ALA A 252 -17.92 21.29 -13.48
CA ALA A 252 -17.09 21.86 -12.43
C ALA A 252 -16.58 23.27 -12.77
N GLU A 253 -16.42 23.59 -14.06
CA GLU A 253 -15.93 24.88 -14.52
C GLU A 253 -16.95 26.01 -14.32
N GLU A 254 -18.24 25.69 -14.39
CA GLU A 254 -19.32 26.63 -14.17
C GLU A 254 -19.69 26.80 -12.70
N ALA A 255 -19.20 25.88 -11.84
CA ALA A 255 -19.57 25.80 -10.45
C ALA A 255 -18.58 26.53 -9.53
N ASN A 256 -19.11 27.29 -8.57
CA ASN A 256 -18.30 27.79 -7.46
C ASN A 256 -18.54 26.99 -6.15
N VAL A 257 -19.46 26.02 -6.17
CA VAL A 257 -19.71 25.07 -5.07
C VAL A 257 -19.84 23.67 -5.62
N VAL A 258 -19.04 22.73 -5.09
CA VAL A 258 -19.06 21.31 -5.43
C VAL A 258 -19.50 20.53 -4.21
N LEU A 259 -20.52 19.68 -4.38
CA LEU A 259 -20.95 18.74 -3.34
C LEU A 259 -20.58 17.33 -3.75
N ALA A 260 -19.75 16.68 -2.95
CA ALA A 260 -19.35 15.29 -3.10
C ALA A 260 -19.94 14.44 -1.96
N VAL A 261 -20.89 13.58 -2.30
CA VAL A 261 -21.51 12.65 -1.36
C VAL A 261 -20.72 11.35 -1.35
N THR A 262 -20.21 10.95 -0.18
CA THR A 262 -19.35 9.78 0.00
C THR A 262 -19.74 8.95 1.20
N ASP A 263 -19.56 7.63 1.09
CA ASP A 263 -19.70 6.67 2.18
C ASP A 263 -18.37 6.32 2.87
N ASP A 264 -17.27 7.03 2.52
CA ASP A 264 -15.96 6.77 3.13
C ASP A 264 -15.91 7.34 4.56
N PRO A 265 -15.93 6.48 5.60
CA PRO A 265 -15.98 6.92 6.99
C PRO A 265 -14.67 7.60 7.44
N VAL A 266 -13.55 7.36 6.74
CA VAL A 266 -12.25 7.96 7.08
C VAL A 266 -12.31 9.47 6.87
N VAL A 267 -13.01 9.94 5.85
CA VAL A 267 -13.15 11.36 5.54
C VAL A 267 -13.72 12.13 6.74
N ALA A 268 -14.79 11.61 7.34
CA ALA A 268 -15.40 12.23 8.52
C ALA A 268 -14.57 12.05 9.80
N ALA A 269 -14.01 10.85 10.01
CA ALA A 269 -13.24 10.54 11.21
C ALA A 269 -11.89 11.26 11.28
N ALA A 270 -11.30 11.59 10.14
CA ALA A 270 -10.03 12.30 10.04
C ALA A 270 -10.19 13.84 9.96
N ALA A 271 -11.40 14.36 9.76
CA ALA A 271 -11.66 15.78 9.69
C ALA A 271 -11.33 16.48 11.02
N ARG A 272 -10.94 17.75 10.95
CA ARG A 272 -10.54 18.57 12.11
C ARG A 272 -11.20 19.92 12.04
N ASP A 273 -11.45 20.53 13.22
CA ASP A 273 -11.92 21.89 13.31
C ASP A 273 -10.95 22.87 12.63
N ALA A 274 -11.52 23.78 11.88
CA ALA A 274 -10.81 24.88 11.21
C ALA A 274 -11.68 26.14 11.24
N GLU A 275 -11.03 27.28 11.08
CA GLU A 275 -11.69 28.57 10.98
C GLU A 275 -11.34 29.26 9.66
N TRP A 276 -12.33 29.85 9.01
CA TRP A 276 -12.15 30.61 7.78
C TRP A 276 -13.19 31.75 7.72
N ARG A 277 -12.69 32.96 7.60
CA ARG A 277 -13.50 34.19 7.56
C ARG A 277 -14.55 34.29 8.69
N GLY A 278 -14.14 33.94 9.91
CA GLY A 278 -14.98 33.97 11.11
C GLY A 278 -16.02 32.84 11.18
N ARG A 279 -15.86 31.77 10.40
CA ARG A 279 -16.71 30.58 10.44
C ARG A 279 -15.91 29.36 10.85
N THR A 280 -16.42 28.64 11.84
CA THR A 280 -15.85 27.34 12.23
C THR A 280 -16.53 26.23 11.43
N PHE A 281 -15.73 25.28 10.92
CA PHE A 281 -16.18 24.12 10.15
C PHE A 281 -15.23 22.94 10.33
N LEU A 282 -15.63 21.76 9.84
CA LEU A 282 -14.74 20.61 9.75
C LEU A 282 -13.96 20.66 8.43
N ALA A 283 -12.64 20.82 8.50
CA ALA A 283 -11.77 20.68 7.34
C ALA A 283 -11.38 19.21 7.15
N ALA A 284 -11.35 18.77 5.91
CA ALA A 284 -10.78 17.47 5.55
C ALA A 284 -9.30 17.38 5.99
N ASP A 285 -8.83 16.17 6.24
CA ASP A 285 -7.42 15.96 6.56
C ASP A 285 -6.51 16.30 5.37
N PRO A 286 -5.22 16.57 5.60
CA PRO A 286 -4.32 17.04 4.56
C PRO A 286 -4.21 16.13 3.33
N LEU A 287 -4.36 14.81 3.50
CA LEU A 287 -4.28 13.86 2.38
C LEU A 287 -5.53 13.90 1.50
N GLN A 288 -6.71 14.02 2.13
CA GLN A 288 -7.95 14.22 1.41
C GLN A 288 -7.91 15.53 0.62
N VAL A 289 -7.46 16.61 1.24
CA VAL A 289 -7.30 17.90 0.55
C VAL A 289 -6.35 17.78 -0.64
N LEU A 290 -5.20 17.10 -0.47
CA LEU A 290 -4.24 16.88 -1.54
C LEU A 290 -4.87 16.13 -2.73
N TRP A 291 -5.61 15.05 -2.45
CA TRP A 291 -6.27 14.28 -3.49
C TRP A 291 -7.32 15.13 -4.24
N ASP A 292 -8.12 15.88 -3.50
CA ASP A 292 -9.17 16.74 -4.07
C ASP A 292 -8.56 17.85 -4.95
N LEU A 293 -7.41 18.42 -4.57
CA LEU A 293 -6.68 19.39 -5.40
C LEU A 293 -6.13 18.76 -6.68
N GLN A 294 -5.67 17.51 -6.63
CA GLN A 294 -5.14 16.81 -7.82
C GLN A 294 -6.22 16.45 -8.84
N VAL A 295 -7.44 16.21 -8.39
CA VAL A 295 -8.57 15.89 -9.28
C VAL A 295 -9.36 17.14 -9.69
N ALA A 296 -9.09 18.29 -9.06
CA ALA A 296 -9.69 19.56 -9.42
C ALA A 296 -9.25 19.98 -10.85
N THR A 297 -10.17 20.55 -11.58
CA THR A 297 -9.88 21.12 -12.91
C THR A 297 -9.45 22.59 -12.76
N GLY A 298 -8.38 22.99 -13.46
CA GLY A 298 -7.91 24.39 -13.49
C GLY A 298 -6.39 24.48 -13.61
N THR A 299 -5.91 25.58 -14.19
CA THR A 299 -4.48 25.83 -14.48
C THR A 299 -3.62 25.87 -13.21
N ASP A 300 -4.19 26.28 -12.09
CA ASP A 300 -3.45 26.45 -10.82
C ASP A 300 -3.60 25.25 -9.86
N ALA A 301 -4.41 24.24 -10.22
CA ALA A 301 -4.70 23.10 -9.35
C ALA A 301 -3.43 22.28 -9.06
N THR A 302 -2.62 22.02 -10.08
CA THR A 302 -1.36 21.26 -9.95
C THR A 302 -0.37 21.99 -9.02
N GLN A 303 -0.16 23.29 -9.22
CA GLN A 303 0.74 24.05 -8.37
C GLN A 303 0.25 24.12 -6.93
N SER A 304 -1.06 24.27 -6.71
CA SER A 304 -1.67 24.24 -5.36
C SER A 304 -1.50 22.89 -4.70
N ALA A 305 -1.61 21.79 -5.44
CA ALA A 305 -1.39 20.44 -4.93
C ALA A 305 0.07 20.23 -4.52
N ASP A 306 1.04 20.69 -5.34
CA ASP A 306 2.47 20.55 -5.05
C ASP A 306 2.86 21.37 -3.81
N ASP A 307 2.40 22.61 -3.71
CA ASP A 307 2.64 23.47 -2.55
C ASP A 307 2.02 22.90 -1.27
N TRP A 308 0.81 22.35 -1.38
CA TRP A 308 0.13 21.72 -0.26
C TRP A 308 0.83 20.43 0.17
N HIS A 309 1.26 19.60 -0.79
CA HIS A 309 2.03 18.40 -0.51
C HIS A 309 3.30 18.70 0.29
N ALA A 310 4.05 19.71 -0.15
CA ALA A 310 5.30 20.11 0.51
C ALA A 310 5.06 20.63 1.95
N ARG A 311 3.97 21.37 2.20
CA ARG A 311 3.73 22.06 3.47
C ARG A 311 2.93 21.24 4.49
N ALA A 312 1.93 20.50 4.06
CA ALA A 312 0.96 19.88 4.97
C ALA A 312 1.03 18.36 5.03
N VAL A 313 1.57 17.71 3.99
CA VAL A 313 1.62 16.25 3.91
C VAL A 313 2.97 15.69 4.34
N ARG A 314 4.06 16.36 3.97
CA ARG A 314 5.43 15.97 4.37
C ARG A 314 5.77 16.28 5.81
N VAL A 315 5.20 17.33 6.38
CA VAL A 315 5.40 17.69 7.79
C VAL A 315 4.21 17.16 8.58
N PRO A 316 4.35 16.12 9.41
CA PRO A 316 3.30 15.68 10.30
C PRO A 316 2.99 16.81 11.30
N ALA A 317 1.72 17.13 11.43
CA ALA A 317 1.22 18.08 12.42
C ALA A 317 1.37 17.52 13.84
#